data_8bbaf196749e92e9b9e4296727b0ae20
#
_entry.id   8bbaf196749e92e9b9e4296727b0ae20
#
_cell.length_a   1.000
_cell.length_b   1.000
_cell.length_c   1.000
_cell.angle_alpha   90.00
_cell.angle_beta   90.00
_cell.angle_gamma   90.00
#
_symmetry.space_group_name_H-M   'P 1'
#
loop_
_entity.id
_entity.type
_entity.pdbx_description
1 polymer ?
#
loop_
_entity_poly.entity_id
_entity_poly.type
_entity_poly.pdbx_seq_one_letter_code
_entity_poly.pdbx_strand_id
1 'polypeptide(L)'
;MINLKEHFRLTAIYTFFAAFPALLQLIVYPIIEGENRLGTTDFGYLAIAEAIISFVFIVCTFGMSSGLARFYYDYKDSRSNYNKLVSTVISGIIGRGFLLLGIAIVAAPLIGSLFNQPALQNFGEYGPSLVIAGLNRSILTSLLSLYRNEKRLGIFVLVSLMSGILRSGFQLTGVLFYDMSFTGYVHGTALGGSLIAVGVIVYSYYRCGFHYKKEFLKELFPFARPLFFSDLIVWGLLFADRFFLLRTPDDLGIYDNAMKFAIGIQLIIQGLSNAIQPEIFRFLGEGSNGKNANVKTLCNLFIAESIGIIILAILPAMLFITLFYETQLTMSAGLVTIIFVRFILISQYKVFSMPVMYAKKTKVFFYINSGVLVLNIGLNWMLVPVFGYYGSIAAFFSAYFIQVVLFFIIQQRILPIDWNIKKVMYFPLGIVFTAVILEFVKIFLNADSFLTSSVFIVLAGGGLLILYRNELKDLLKILFPE
;
A
#
# COMPACT_ATOMS: atom_id res chain seq x y z
N MET A 1 -7.48 33.79 -5.48
CA MET A 1 -8.05 32.99 -4.37
C MET A 1 -8.23 31.55 -4.87
N ILE A 2 -7.68 30.57 -4.16
CA ILE A 2 -7.89 29.16 -4.48
C ILE A 2 -9.33 28.83 -4.14
N ASN A 3 -10.11 28.36 -5.10
CA ASN A 3 -11.48 27.90 -4.83
C ASN A 3 -11.37 26.56 -4.08
N LEU A 4 -11.42 26.61 -2.77
CA LEU A 4 -11.30 25.46 -1.86
C LEU A 4 -12.29 24.35 -2.24
N LYS A 5 -13.53 24.70 -2.60
CA LYS A 5 -14.56 23.72 -3.02
C LYS A 5 -14.15 22.95 -4.27
N GLU A 6 -13.59 23.64 -5.25
CA GLU A 6 -13.08 23.03 -6.48
C GLU A 6 -11.86 22.16 -6.22
N HIS A 7 -10.96 22.61 -5.34
CA HIS A 7 -9.79 21.83 -4.93
C HIS A 7 -10.18 20.53 -4.23
N PHE A 8 -11.10 20.59 -3.26
CA PHE A 8 -11.62 19.40 -2.59
C PHE A 8 -12.31 18.43 -3.56
N ARG A 9 -13.14 18.94 -4.47
CA ARG A 9 -13.80 18.13 -5.50
C ARG A 9 -12.79 17.40 -6.39
N LEU A 10 -11.77 18.10 -6.88
CA LEU A 10 -10.73 17.49 -7.72
C LEU A 10 -9.92 16.45 -6.96
N THR A 11 -9.54 16.74 -5.71
CA THR A 11 -8.81 15.79 -4.86
C THR A 11 -9.62 14.52 -4.62
N ALA A 12 -10.90 14.65 -4.29
CA ALA A 12 -11.80 13.50 -4.10
C ALA A 12 -11.91 12.64 -5.37
N ILE A 13 -12.08 13.27 -6.54
CA ILE A 13 -12.14 12.58 -7.82
C ILE A 13 -10.83 11.83 -8.10
N TYR A 14 -9.66 12.49 -7.99
CA TYR A 14 -8.37 11.85 -8.20
C TYR A 14 -8.13 10.67 -7.25
N THR A 15 -8.51 10.82 -5.97
CA THR A 15 -8.35 9.76 -4.98
C THR A 15 -9.26 8.58 -5.27
N PHE A 16 -10.53 8.82 -5.56
CA PHE A 16 -11.49 7.76 -5.87
C PHE A 16 -11.09 6.95 -7.11
N PHE A 17 -10.78 7.64 -8.22
CA PHE A 17 -10.39 6.94 -9.44
C PHE A 17 -9.01 6.29 -9.36
N ALA A 18 -8.08 6.81 -8.58
CA ALA A 18 -6.82 6.13 -8.29
C ALA A 18 -7.02 4.83 -7.49
N ALA A 19 -8.00 4.81 -6.58
CA ALA A 19 -8.34 3.63 -5.77
C ALA A 19 -9.26 2.64 -6.50
N PHE A 20 -9.96 3.05 -7.55
CA PHE A 20 -10.98 2.26 -8.24
C PHE A 20 -10.49 0.86 -8.69
N PRO A 21 -9.30 0.69 -9.31
CA PRO A 21 -8.80 -0.64 -9.66
C PRO A 21 -8.63 -1.57 -8.46
N ALA A 22 -8.23 -1.03 -7.29
CA ALA A 22 -8.09 -1.81 -6.08
C ALA A 22 -9.45 -2.19 -5.47
N LEU A 23 -10.43 -1.30 -5.52
CA LEU A 23 -11.79 -1.57 -5.06
C LEU A 23 -12.46 -2.65 -5.89
N LEU A 24 -12.25 -2.67 -7.21
CA LEU A 24 -12.76 -3.74 -8.08
C LEU A 24 -12.21 -5.13 -7.71
N GLN A 25 -10.97 -5.20 -7.19
CA GLN A 25 -10.41 -6.48 -6.76
C GLN A 25 -11.21 -7.10 -5.60
N LEU A 26 -11.76 -6.30 -4.70
CA LEU A 26 -12.61 -6.79 -3.61
C LEU A 26 -13.88 -7.48 -4.13
N ILE A 27 -14.34 -7.13 -5.34
CA ILE A 27 -15.48 -7.77 -6.01
C ILE A 27 -15.01 -9.00 -6.82
N VAL A 28 -13.85 -8.92 -7.46
CA VAL A 28 -13.31 -10.00 -8.27
C VAL A 28 -12.98 -11.23 -7.44
N TYR A 29 -12.35 -11.03 -6.27
CA TYR A 29 -11.87 -12.14 -5.44
C TYR A 29 -12.97 -13.12 -5.02
N PRO A 30 -14.13 -12.72 -4.48
CA PRO A 30 -15.22 -13.67 -4.18
C PRO A 30 -15.76 -14.40 -5.41
N ILE A 31 -15.70 -13.76 -6.59
CA ILE A 31 -16.22 -14.37 -7.83
C ILE A 31 -15.29 -15.48 -8.33
N ILE A 32 -14.00 -15.32 -8.16
CA ILE A 32 -13.00 -16.32 -8.61
C ILE A 32 -12.71 -17.39 -7.55
N GLU A 33 -13.14 -17.17 -6.31
CA GLU A 33 -13.00 -18.11 -5.21
C GLU A 33 -14.13 -19.14 -5.20
N GLY A 34 -13.86 -20.34 -4.76
CA GLY A 34 -14.86 -21.40 -4.60
C GLY A 34 -14.29 -22.80 -4.73
N GLU A 35 -15.06 -23.82 -4.35
CA GLU A 35 -14.60 -25.22 -4.39
C GLU A 35 -14.22 -25.70 -5.79
N ASN A 36 -14.90 -25.20 -6.83
CA ASN A 36 -14.64 -25.54 -8.23
C ASN A 36 -13.89 -24.40 -8.97
N ARG A 37 -13.20 -23.52 -8.27
CA ARG A 37 -12.48 -22.36 -8.78
C ARG A 37 -11.13 -22.26 -8.06
N LEU A 38 -10.70 -21.05 -7.71
CA LEU A 38 -9.48 -20.86 -6.95
C LEU A 38 -9.69 -21.23 -5.48
N GLY A 39 -8.93 -22.20 -5.00
CA GLY A 39 -8.88 -22.56 -3.59
C GLY A 39 -7.99 -21.65 -2.76
N THR A 40 -7.97 -21.90 -1.46
CA THR A 40 -7.16 -21.15 -0.48
C THR A 40 -5.66 -21.16 -0.84
N THR A 41 -5.15 -22.30 -1.31
CA THR A 41 -3.76 -22.47 -1.78
C THR A 41 -3.44 -21.54 -2.96
N ASP A 42 -4.35 -21.43 -3.96
CA ASP A 42 -4.16 -20.52 -5.10
C ASP A 42 -4.08 -19.05 -4.65
N PHE A 43 -4.88 -18.65 -3.67
CA PHE A 43 -4.77 -17.31 -3.08
C PHE A 43 -3.42 -17.09 -2.40
N GLY A 44 -2.81 -18.12 -1.83
CA GLY A 44 -1.43 -18.09 -1.33
C GLY A 44 -0.43 -17.85 -2.48
N TYR A 45 -0.60 -18.53 -3.61
CA TYR A 45 0.25 -18.30 -4.79
C TYR A 45 0.02 -16.93 -5.41
N LEU A 46 -1.22 -16.42 -5.41
CA LEU A 46 -1.53 -15.05 -5.83
C LEU A 46 -0.86 -14.00 -4.93
N ALA A 47 -0.69 -14.27 -3.65
CA ALA A 47 0.04 -13.37 -2.74
C ALA A 47 1.53 -13.24 -3.14
N ILE A 48 2.16 -14.36 -3.54
CA ILE A 48 3.53 -14.36 -4.08
C ILE A 48 3.59 -13.67 -5.45
N ALA A 49 2.61 -13.95 -6.31
CA ALA A 49 2.52 -13.32 -7.62
C ALA A 49 2.45 -11.78 -7.49
N GLU A 50 1.62 -11.24 -6.58
CA GLU A 50 1.52 -9.80 -6.34
C GLU A 50 2.81 -9.22 -5.73
N ALA A 51 3.51 -9.98 -4.87
CA ALA A 51 4.82 -9.57 -4.35
C ALA A 51 5.85 -9.44 -5.49
N ILE A 52 5.90 -10.39 -6.42
CA ILE A 52 6.80 -10.35 -7.58
C ILE A 52 6.40 -9.23 -8.55
N ILE A 53 5.11 -9.07 -8.87
CA ILE A 53 4.60 -7.95 -9.69
C ILE A 53 5.02 -6.60 -9.09
N SER A 54 4.91 -6.46 -7.77
CA SER A 54 5.29 -5.24 -7.07
C SER A 54 6.80 -5.00 -7.07
N PHE A 55 7.61 -6.06 -6.98
CA PHE A 55 9.06 -5.96 -7.15
C PHE A 55 9.44 -5.52 -8.56
N VAL A 56 8.88 -6.16 -9.59
CA VAL A 56 9.08 -5.80 -11.00
C VAL A 56 8.67 -4.35 -11.26
N PHE A 57 7.53 -3.92 -10.71
CA PHE A 57 7.09 -2.53 -10.78
C PHE A 57 8.16 -1.57 -10.26
N ILE A 58 8.77 -1.82 -9.11
CA ILE A 58 9.81 -0.97 -8.52
C ILE A 58 11.05 -0.94 -9.41
N VAL A 59 11.50 -2.10 -9.91
CA VAL A 59 12.68 -2.19 -10.77
C VAL A 59 12.44 -1.51 -12.13
N CYS A 60 11.29 -1.70 -12.75
CA CYS A 60 10.92 -1.04 -14.01
C CYS A 60 10.85 0.47 -13.83
N THR A 61 10.17 0.93 -12.78
CA THR A 61 9.99 2.37 -12.49
C THR A 61 11.30 3.02 -12.10
N PHE A 62 12.12 2.37 -11.28
CA PHE A 62 13.41 2.87 -10.76
C PHE A 62 13.33 4.29 -10.21
N GLY A 63 12.26 4.61 -9.45
CA GLY A 63 12.04 5.96 -8.92
C GLY A 63 11.73 7.04 -9.97
N MET A 64 11.71 6.70 -11.27
CA MET A 64 11.54 7.67 -12.36
C MET A 64 10.13 8.23 -12.47
N SER A 65 9.11 7.54 -11.93
CA SER A 65 7.75 8.08 -11.86
C SER A 65 7.69 9.36 -11.03
N SER A 66 8.33 9.34 -9.84
CA SER A 66 8.46 10.52 -8.97
C SER A 66 9.37 11.58 -9.60
N GLY A 67 10.43 11.14 -10.31
CA GLY A 67 11.28 12.01 -11.11
C GLY A 67 10.48 12.75 -12.19
N LEU A 68 9.71 12.03 -12.99
CA LEU A 68 8.86 12.61 -14.03
C LEU A 68 7.87 13.64 -13.44
N ALA A 69 7.26 13.32 -12.30
CA ALA A 69 6.34 14.23 -11.62
C ALA A 69 7.04 15.51 -11.14
N ARG A 70 8.28 15.43 -10.65
CA ARG A 70 9.05 16.58 -10.17
C ARG A 70 9.58 17.42 -11.33
N PHE A 71 10.24 16.78 -12.29
CA PHE A 71 10.87 17.48 -13.42
C PHE A 71 9.85 18.02 -14.44
N TYR A 72 8.58 17.60 -14.37
CA TYR A 72 7.50 18.23 -15.10
C TYR A 72 7.48 19.76 -14.91
N TYR A 73 7.66 20.23 -13.66
CA TYR A 73 7.62 21.66 -13.36
C TYR A 73 8.82 22.43 -13.90
N ASP A 74 9.95 21.77 -14.12
CA ASP A 74 11.15 22.41 -14.66
C ASP A 74 11.08 22.52 -16.20
N TYR A 75 10.35 21.60 -16.86
CA TYR A 75 10.29 21.52 -18.32
C TYR A 75 8.92 21.85 -18.94
N LYS A 76 7.86 22.07 -18.15
CA LYS A 76 6.49 22.29 -18.64
C LYS A 76 6.35 23.46 -19.64
N ASP A 77 7.18 24.49 -19.49
CA ASP A 77 7.14 25.71 -20.34
C ASP A 77 7.92 25.53 -21.65
N SER A 78 8.75 24.47 -21.76
CA SER A 78 9.47 24.10 -22.99
C SER A 78 8.91 22.82 -23.57
N ARG A 79 7.90 22.94 -24.49
CA ARG A 79 7.22 21.78 -25.07
C ARG A 79 8.19 20.74 -25.67
N SER A 80 9.28 21.18 -26.32
CA SER A 80 10.27 20.28 -26.90
C SER A 80 11.00 19.46 -25.81
N ASN A 81 11.50 20.11 -24.75
CA ASN A 81 12.21 19.41 -23.67
C ASN A 81 11.27 18.53 -22.84
N TYR A 82 10.05 19.02 -22.57
CA TYR A 82 9.01 18.24 -21.95
C TYR A 82 8.71 16.95 -22.73
N ASN A 83 8.49 17.02 -24.04
CA ASN A 83 8.21 15.86 -24.87
C ASN A 83 9.38 14.86 -24.84
N LYS A 84 10.62 15.35 -24.92
CA LYS A 84 11.84 14.51 -24.82
C LYS A 84 11.94 13.83 -23.45
N LEU A 85 11.66 14.55 -22.36
CA LEU A 85 11.65 14.01 -21.00
C LEU A 85 10.66 12.85 -20.87
N VAL A 86 9.38 13.09 -21.23
CA VAL A 86 8.31 12.09 -21.14
C VAL A 86 8.64 10.85 -21.96
N SER A 87 9.00 11.05 -23.25
CA SER A 87 9.36 9.95 -24.14
C SER A 87 10.56 9.15 -23.64
N THR A 88 11.61 9.83 -23.13
CA THR A 88 12.81 9.17 -22.61
C THR A 88 12.51 8.33 -21.37
N VAL A 89 11.69 8.84 -20.44
CA VAL A 89 11.31 8.11 -19.22
C VAL A 89 10.47 6.88 -19.57
N ILE A 90 9.47 7.01 -20.44
CA ILE A 90 8.64 5.87 -20.89
C ILE A 90 9.52 4.82 -21.57
N SER A 91 10.38 5.21 -22.52
CA SER A 91 11.30 4.29 -23.20
C SER A 91 12.24 3.60 -22.22
N GLY A 92 12.70 4.31 -21.18
CA GLY A 92 13.54 3.75 -20.14
C GLY A 92 12.81 2.70 -19.26
N ILE A 93 11.53 2.93 -18.94
CA ILE A 93 10.68 1.96 -18.22
C ILE A 93 10.47 0.71 -19.11
N ILE A 94 10.10 0.91 -20.37
CA ILE A 94 9.89 -0.18 -21.34
C ILE A 94 11.18 -1.00 -21.51
N GLY A 95 12.33 -0.34 -21.71
CA GLY A 95 13.61 -1.02 -21.87
C GLY A 95 13.99 -1.90 -20.66
N ARG A 96 13.78 -1.41 -19.44
CA ARG A 96 13.99 -2.22 -18.22
C ARG A 96 12.99 -3.37 -18.12
N GLY A 97 11.73 -3.14 -18.51
CA GLY A 97 10.72 -4.19 -18.54
C GLY A 97 11.09 -5.33 -19.51
N PHE A 98 11.54 -5.01 -20.73
CA PHE A 98 12.00 -6.01 -21.66
C PHE A 98 13.27 -6.73 -21.20
N LEU A 99 14.20 -6.03 -20.54
CA LEU A 99 15.36 -6.68 -19.92
C LEU A 99 14.93 -7.69 -18.84
N LEU A 100 14.01 -7.30 -17.95
CA LEU A 100 13.48 -8.21 -16.94
C LEU A 100 12.70 -9.38 -17.55
N LEU A 101 11.96 -9.14 -18.65
CA LEU A 101 11.26 -10.20 -19.37
C LEU A 101 12.26 -11.20 -19.95
N GLY A 102 13.33 -10.75 -20.57
CA GLY A 102 14.41 -11.61 -21.05
C GLY A 102 15.04 -12.42 -19.90
N ILE A 103 15.32 -11.80 -18.76
CA ILE A 103 15.81 -12.50 -17.57
C ILE A 103 14.80 -13.53 -17.07
N ALA A 104 13.52 -13.19 -16.99
CA ALA A 104 12.46 -14.11 -16.54
C ALA A 104 12.32 -15.34 -17.43
N ILE A 105 12.50 -15.18 -18.73
CA ILE A 105 12.45 -16.31 -19.68
C ILE A 105 13.72 -17.18 -19.57
N VAL A 106 14.90 -16.57 -19.62
CA VAL A 106 16.18 -17.31 -19.63
C VAL A 106 16.47 -17.96 -18.27
N ALA A 107 16.19 -17.25 -17.17
CA ALA A 107 16.45 -17.74 -15.82
C ALA A 107 15.24 -18.46 -15.20
N ALA A 108 14.18 -18.77 -15.99
CA ALA A 108 12.99 -19.42 -15.48
C ALA A 108 13.25 -20.69 -14.67
N PRO A 109 14.10 -21.65 -15.13
CA PRO A 109 14.39 -22.85 -14.35
C PRO A 109 15.09 -22.56 -13.03
N LEU A 110 16.01 -21.57 -13.02
CA LEU A 110 16.73 -21.16 -11.81
C LEU A 110 15.79 -20.47 -10.82
N ILE A 111 14.90 -19.58 -11.30
CA ILE A 111 13.94 -18.90 -10.44
C ILE A 111 12.93 -19.90 -9.87
N GLY A 112 12.43 -20.82 -10.71
CA GLY A 112 11.52 -21.88 -10.30
C GLY A 112 12.11 -22.78 -9.21
N SER A 113 13.41 -23.11 -9.30
CA SER A 113 14.09 -23.93 -8.30
C SER A 113 14.22 -23.29 -6.91
N LEU A 114 13.98 -21.97 -6.77
CA LEU A 114 13.93 -21.29 -5.48
C LEU A 114 12.63 -21.56 -4.70
N PHE A 115 11.61 -22.09 -5.36
CA PHE A 115 10.33 -22.43 -4.75
C PHE A 115 10.23 -23.91 -4.44
N ASN A 116 9.73 -24.25 -3.27
CA ASN A 116 9.49 -25.64 -2.88
C ASN A 116 8.14 -26.17 -3.39
N GLN A 117 7.18 -25.29 -3.69
CA GLN A 117 5.84 -25.62 -4.15
C GLN A 117 5.85 -25.97 -5.64
N PRO A 118 5.37 -27.16 -6.03
CA PRO A 118 5.40 -27.60 -7.43
C PRO A 118 4.75 -26.63 -8.41
N ALA A 119 3.63 -26.02 -8.02
CA ALA A 119 2.93 -25.04 -8.85
C ALA A 119 3.78 -23.78 -9.16
N LEU A 120 4.67 -23.37 -8.26
CA LEU A 120 5.54 -22.21 -8.47
C LEU A 120 6.87 -22.58 -9.16
N GLN A 121 7.25 -23.86 -9.18
CA GLN A 121 8.49 -24.31 -9.84
C GLN A 121 8.45 -24.10 -11.35
N ASN A 122 7.26 -24.20 -11.97
CA ASN A 122 7.09 -23.94 -13.40
C ASN A 122 7.05 -22.44 -13.73
N PHE A 123 8.07 -21.70 -13.26
CA PHE A 123 8.15 -20.24 -13.41
C PHE A 123 8.12 -19.80 -14.89
N GLY A 124 8.54 -20.64 -15.82
CA GLY A 124 8.50 -20.35 -17.26
C GLY A 124 7.09 -20.10 -17.81
N GLU A 125 6.09 -20.71 -17.20
CA GLU A 125 4.68 -20.56 -17.60
C GLU A 125 4.09 -19.20 -17.19
N TYR A 126 4.24 -18.82 -15.95
CA TYR A 126 3.58 -17.63 -15.41
C TYR A 126 4.51 -16.44 -15.17
N GLY A 127 5.82 -16.67 -15.04
CA GLY A 127 6.82 -15.63 -14.74
C GLY A 127 6.87 -14.48 -15.75
N PRO A 128 6.87 -14.76 -17.08
CA PRO A 128 6.78 -13.71 -18.10
C PRO A 128 5.54 -12.81 -17.91
N SER A 129 4.40 -13.40 -17.55
CA SER A 129 3.16 -12.65 -17.30
C SER A 129 3.25 -11.77 -16.04
N LEU A 130 3.96 -12.21 -14.99
CA LEU A 130 4.24 -11.37 -13.81
C LEU A 130 5.07 -10.14 -14.20
N VAL A 131 6.10 -10.33 -15.04
CA VAL A 131 6.94 -9.22 -15.52
C VAL A 131 6.14 -8.26 -16.37
N ILE A 132 5.32 -8.74 -17.27
CA ILE A 132 4.43 -7.92 -18.10
C ILE A 132 3.45 -7.13 -17.20
N ALA A 133 2.84 -7.77 -16.21
CA ALA A 133 1.93 -7.10 -15.28
C ALA A 133 2.64 -5.99 -14.47
N GLY A 134 3.87 -6.23 -14.01
CA GLY A 134 4.68 -5.23 -13.31
C GLY A 134 5.11 -4.08 -14.20
N LEU A 135 5.48 -4.35 -15.47
CA LEU A 135 5.77 -3.33 -16.47
C LEU A 135 4.54 -2.47 -16.78
N ASN A 136 3.38 -3.08 -17.00
CA ASN A 136 2.12 -2.38 -17.23
C ASN A 136 1.79 -1.44 -16.06
N ARG A 137 1.91 -1.94 -14.82
CA ARG A 137 1.72 -1.14 -13.61
C ARG A 137 2.68 0.06 -13.56
N SER A 138 3.95 -0.13 -13.97
CA SER A 138 4.96 0.92 -14.01
C SER A 138 4.62 2.04 -14.98
N ILE A 139 4.18 1.67 -16.18
CA ILE A 139 3.77 2.62 -17.23
C ILE A 139 2.53 3.39 -16.79
N LEU A 140 1.49 2.67 -16.36
CA LEU A 140 0.22 3.29 -15.95
C LEU A 140 0.41 4.24 -14.77
N THR A 141 1.13 3.83 -13.73
CA THR A 141 1.39 4.66 -12.55
C THR A 141 2.16 5.93 -12.93
N SER A 142 3.18 5.82 -13.78
CA SER A 142 3.99 6.98 -14.22
C SER A 142 3.17 7.97 -15.05
N LEU A 143 2.35 7.48 -15.97
CA LEU A 143 1.52 8.33 -16.83
C LEU A 143 0.31 8.92 -16.10
N LEU A 144 -0.32 8.18 -15.20
CA LEU A 144 -1.38 8.71 -14.34
C LEU A 144 -0.85 9.85 -13.44
N SER A 145 0.36 9.70 -12.89
CA SER A 145 1.01 10.76 -12.13
C SER A 145 1.25 12.01 -12.99
N LEU A 146 1.67 11.83 -14.26
CA LEU A 146 1.86 12.91 -15.21
C LEU A 146 0.54 13.61 -15.54
N TYR A 147 -0.53 12.86 -15.89
CA TYR A 147 -1.84 13.42 -16.23
C TYR A 147 -2.46 14.20 -15.07
N ARG A 148 -2.21 13.78 -13.84
CA ARG A 148 -2.59 14.53 -12.63
C ARG A 148 -1.86 15.88 -12.55
N ASN A 149 -0.55 15.92 -12.80
CA ASN A 149 0.24 17.15 -12.82
C ASN A 149 -0.18 18.10 -13.95
N GLU A 150 -0.52 17.55 -15.12
CA GLU A 150 -1.07 18.28 -16.27
C GLU A 150 -2.53 18.74 -16.07
N LYS A 151 -3.16 18.36 -14.95
CA LYS A 151 -4.59 18.59 -14.66
C LYS A 151 -5.53 18.02 -15.72
N ARG A 152 -5.15 16.93 -16.39
CA ARG A 152 -5.95 16.24 -17.42
C ARG A 152 -6.88 15.22 -16.76
N LEU A 153 -7.90 15.73 -16.09
CA LEU A 153 -8.83 14.92 -15.32
C LEU A 153 -9.52 13.84 -16.17
N GLY A 154 -10.01 14.19 -17.36
CA GLY A 154 -10.75 13.24 -18.23
C GLY A 154 -9.91 12.02 -18.62
N ILE A 155 -8.65 12.23 -19.03
CA ILE A 155 -7.74 11.12 -19.40
C ILE A 155 -7.36 10.32 -18.15
N PHE A 156 -7.09 10.97 -17.02
CA PHE A 156 -6.80 10.29 -15.76
C PHE A 156 -7.94 9.35 -15.36
N VAL A 157 -9.19 9.85 -15.38
CA VAL A 157 -10.39 9.07 -15.04
C VAL A 157 -10.58 7.91 -16.03
N LEU A 158 -10.50 8.18 -17.33
CA LEU A 158 -10.66 7.15 -18.37
C LEU A 158 -9.63 6.02 -18.21
N VAL A 159 -8.34 6.36 -18.08
CA VAL A 159 -7.27 5.36 -17.92
C VAL A 159 -7.43 4.59 -16.63
N SER A 160 -7.78 5.23 -15.51
CA SER A 160 -8.00 4.57 -14.23
C SER A 160 -9.19 3.59 -14.29
N LEU A 161 -10.33 4.03 -14.85
CA LEU A 161 -11.51 3.17 -15.03
C LEU A 161 -11.21 1.98 -15.93
N MET A 162 -10.67 2.24 -17.12
CA MET A 162 -10.37 1.18 -18.09
C MET A 162 -9.34 0.20 -17.56
N SER A 163 -8.33 0.67 -16.82
CA SER A 163 -7.34 -0.22 -16.20
C SER A 163 -7.96 -1.15 -15.16
N GLY A 164 -8.91 -0.65 -14.36
CA GLY A 164 -9.66 -1.48 -13.42
C GLY A 164 -10.56 -2.50 -14.14
N ILE A 165 -11.41 -2.02 -15.06
CA ILE A 165 -12.40 -2.85 -15.76
C ILE A 165 -11.74 -3.93 -16.62
N LEU A 166 -10.78 -3.57 -17.47
CA LEU A 166 -10.12 -4.54 -18.35
C LEU A 166 -9.28 -5.52 -17.56
N ARG A 167 -8.50 -5.06 -16.57
CA ARG A 167 -7.75 -5.98 -15.72
C ARG A 167 -8.68 -6.98 -15.03
N SER A 168 -9.76 -6.52 -14.39
CA SER A 168 -10.73 -7.38 -13.71
C SER A 168 -11.46 -8.32 -14.67
N GLY A 169 -11.89 -7.82 -15.83
CA GLY A 169 -12.54 -8.64 -16.85
C GLY A 169 -11.65 -9.76 -17.36
N PHE A 170 -10.38 -9.46 -17.67
CA PHE A 170 -9.43 -10.50 -18.12
C PHE A 170 -8.98 -11.44 -16.99
N GLN A 171 -8.96 -11.00 -15.73
CA GLN A 171 -8.76 -11.90 -14.59
C GLN A 171 -9.90 -12.90 -14.46
N LEU A 172 -11.15 -12.42 -14.55
CA LEU A 172 -12.34 -13.28 -14.53
C LEU A 172 -12.33 -14.27 -15.71
N THR A 173 -12.07 -13.80 -16.94
CA THR A 173 -11.99 -14.70 -18.10
C THR A 173 -10.83 -15.68 -17.99
N GLY A 174 -9.68 -15.25 -17.47
CA GLY A 174 -8.52 -16.12 -17.24
C GLY A 174 -8.82 -17.27 -16.29
N VAL A 175 -9.50 -17.00 -15.18
CA VAL A 175 -9.83 -18.01 -14.17
C VAL A 175 -11.05 -18.85 -14.59
N LEU A 176 -12.11 -18.23 -15.11
CA LEU A 176 -13.37 -18.94 -15.34
C LEU A 176 -13.43 -19.72 -16.66
N PHE A 177 -12.61 -19.35 -17.67
CA PHE A 177 -12.71 -19.89 -19.02
C PHE A 177 -11.41 -20.44 -19.60
N TYR A 178 -10.25 -20.09 -19.05
CA TYR A 178 -8.96 -20.48 -19.60
C TYR A 178 -8.24 -21.50 -18.70
N ASP A 179 -7.99 -21.15 -17.46
CA ASP A 179 -7.27 -21.99 -16.50
C ASP A 179 -7.75 -21.69 -15.08
N MET A 180 -8.41 -22.66 -14.46
CA MET A 180 -8.97 -22.57 -13.10
C MET A 180 -7.88 -22.64 -12.03
N SER A 181 -6.78 -21.90 -12.21
CA SER A 181 -5.65 -21.82 -11.31
C SER A 181 -5.18 -20.37 -11.14
N PHE A 182 -4.22 -20.17 -10.24
CA PHE A 182 -3.60 -18.86 -10.06
C PHE A 182 -2.92 -18.35 -11.35
N THR A 183 -2.48 -19.24 -12.26
CA THR A 183 -1.84 -18.87 -13.52
C THR A 183 -2.83 -18.17 -14.46
N GLY A 184 -4.06 -18.65 -14.55
CA GLY A 184 -5.13 -17.99 -15.32
C GLY A 184 -5.38 -16.56 -14.86
N TYR A 185 -5.40 -16.34 -13.54
CA TYR A 185 -5.50 -14.98 -12.98
C TYR A 185 -4.29 -14.11 -13.36
N VAL A 186 -3.08 -14.63 -13.29
CA VAL A 186 -1.84 -13.91 -13.62
C VAL A 186 -1.82 -13.54 -15.11
N HIS A 187 -2.17 -14.48 -16.00
CA HIS A 187 -2.26 -14.21 -17.43
C HIS A 187 -3.32 -13.16 -17.74
N GLY A 188 -4.50 -13.26 -17.12
CA GLY A 188 -5.55 -12.25 -17.22
C GLY A 188 -5.09 -10.87 -16.77
N THR A 189 -4.35 -10.80 -15.65
CA THR A 189 -3.76 -9.54 -15.15
C THR A 189 -2.80 -8.92 -16.17
N ALA A 190 -1.93 -9.73 -16.77
CA ALA A 190 -0.97 -9.27 -17.77
C ALA A 190 -1.67 -8.77 -19.04
N LEU A 191 -2.61 -9.55 -19.58
CA LEU A 191 -3.34 -9.22 -20.82
C LEU A 191 -4.21 -7.97 -20.66
N GLY A 192 -5.05 -7.92 -19.62
CA GLY A 192 -5.93 -6.77 -19.36
C GLY A 192 -5.16 -5.48 -19.11
N GLY A 193 -4.02 -5.58 -18.37
CA GLY A 193 -3.12 -4.47 -18.17
C GLY A 193 -2.42 -4.01 -19.45
N SER A 194 -2.03 -4.95 -20.34
CA SER A 194 -1.32 -4.65 -21.59
C SER A 194 -2.17 -3.87 -22.55
N LEU A 195 -3.46 -4.16 -22.69
CA LEU A 195 -4.36 -3.42 -23.57
C LEU A 195 -4.37 -1.93 -23.26
N ILE A 196 -4.46 -1.59 -21.97
CA ILE A 196 -4.43 -0.19 -21.55
C ILE A 196 -3.03 0.40 -21.64
N ALA A 197 -2.00 -0.33 -21.22
CA ALA A 197 -0.63 0.17 -21.25
C ALA A 197 -0.20 0.50 -22.68
N VAL A 198 -0.48 -0.37 -23.65
CA VAL A 198 -0.19 -0.13 -25.07
C VAL A 198 -0.96 1.09 -25.58
N GLY A 199 -2.26 1.21 -25.28
CA GLY A 199 -3.06 2.38 -25.69
C GLY A 199 -2.48 3.69 -25.16
N VAL A 200 -2.07 3.71 -23.88
CA VAL A 200 -1.50 4.91 -23.23
C VAL A 200 -0.08 5.19 -23.74
N ILE A 201 0.73 4.17 -24.06
CA ILE A 201 2.05 4.32 -24.69
C ILE A 201 1.90 4.95 -26.08
N VAL A 202 1.02 4.39 -26.93
CA VAL A 202 0.77 4.89 -28.28
C VAL A 202 0.31 6.35 -28.22
N TYR A 203 -0.65 6.66 -27.33
CA TYR A 203 -1.11 8.02 -27.13
C TYR A 203 0.02 8.96 -26.70
N SER A 204 0.89 8.51 -25.80
CA SER A 204 2.00 9.32 -25.28
C SER A 204 3.04 9.59 -26.37
N TYR A 205 3.41 8.60 -27.20
CA TYR A 205 4.32 8.79 -28.33
C TYR A 205 3.70 9.58 -29.48
N TYR A 206 2.41 9.42 -29.75
CA TYR A 206 1.70 10.26 -30.70
C TYR A 206 1.77 11.74 -30.31
N ARG A 207 1.64 12.02 -29.01
CA ARG A 207 1.62 13.38 -28.48
C ARG A 207 3.01 14.00 -28.33
N CYS A 208 3.98 13.21 -27.84
CA CYS A 208 5.32 13.69 -27.47
C CYS A 208 6.38 13.39 -28.53
N GLY A 209 6.08 12.55 -29.52
CA GLY A 209 7.08 12.00 -30.43
C GLY A 209 7.93 10.91 -29.77
N PHE A 210 8.67 10.16 -30.58
CA PHE A 210 9.63 9.19 -30.10
C PHE A 210 11.00 9.84 -29.93
N HIS A 211 11.44 10.02 -28.70
CA HIS A 211 12.73 10.61 -28.37
C HIS A 211 13.41 9.81 -27.27
N TYR A 212 14.69 9.54 -27.42
CA TYR A 212 15.52 8.96 -26.37
C TYR A 212 16.78 9.79 -26.18
N LYS A 213 16.87 10.47 -25.04
CA LYS A 213 17.95 11.38 -24.70
C LYS A 213 18.60 10.97 -23.37
N LYS A 214 19.81 10.42 -23.44
CA LYS A 214 20.54 9.95 -22.25
C LYS A 214 20.82 11.07 -21.22
N GLU A 215 20.83 12.32 -21.68
CA GLU A 215 21.05 13.50 -20.83
C GLU A 215 19.95 13.59 -19.75
N PHE A 216 18.68 13.41 -20.12
CA PHE A 216 17.56 13.41 -19.16
C PHE A 216 17.67 12.25 -18.17
N LEU A 217 18.11 11.07 -18.58
CA LEU A 217 18.33 9.95 -17.66
C LEU A 217 19.47 10.24 -16.69
N LYS A 218 20.56 10.86 -17.15
CA LYS A 218 21.67 11.26 -16.27
C LYS A 218 21.25 12.30 -15.23
N GLU A 219 20.38 13.22 -15.60
CA GLU A 219 19.84 14.25 -14.70
C GLU A 219 18.84 13.67 -13.69
N LEU A 220 17.98 12.74 -14.13
CA LEU A 220 17.00 12.08 -13.28
C LEU A 220 17.62 11.07 -12.31
N PHE A 221 18.70 10.40 -12.70
CA PHE A 221 19.28 9.27 -11.95
C PHE A 221 19.69 9.62 -10.51
N PRO A 222 20.37 10.75 -10.23
CA PRO A 222 20.71 11.13 -8.84
C PRO A 222 19.50 11.34 -7.95
N PHE A 223 18.37 11.78 -8.51
CA PHE A 223 17.11 11.94 -7.81
C PHE A 223 16.38 10.60 -7.65
N ALA A 224 16.34 9.78 -8.69
CA ALA A 224 15.61 8.52 -8.73
C ALA A 224 16.27 7.42 -7.89
N ARG A 225 17.60 7.34 -7.85
CA ARG A 225 18.35 6.30 -7.14
C ARG A 225 18.00 6.19 -5.64
N PRO A 226 17.99 7.25 -4.84
CA PRO A 226 17.60 7.15 -3.43
C PRO A 226 16.14 6.66 -3.25
N LEU A 227 15.23 7.10 -4.14
CA LEU A 227 13.83 6.68 -4.12
C LEU A 227 13.68 5.19 -4.43
N PHE A 228 14.43 4.68 -5.41
CA PHE A 228 14.46 3.26 -5.73
C PHE A 228 14.82 2.40 -4.51
N PHE A 229 15.89 2.74 -3.78
CA PHE A 229 16.26 1.99 -2.58
C PHE A 229 15.23 2.13 -1.45
N SER A 230 14.62 3.31 -1.31
CA SER A 230 13.51 3.49 -0.36
C SER A 230 12.31 2.61 -0.71
N ASP A 231 11.94 2.54 -1.99
CA ASP A 231 10.82 1.71 -2.47
C ASP A 231 11.11 0.22 -2.26
N LEU A 232 12.37 -0.23 -2.44
CA LEU A 232 12.78 -1.61 -2.13
C LEU A 232 12.66 -1.95 -0.64
N ILE A 233 13.05 -1.04 0.25
CA ILE A 233 12.89 -1.24 1.70
C ILE A 233 11.40 -1.35 2.05
N VAL A 234 10.57 -0.47 1.51
CA VAL A 234 9.12 -0.49 1.73
C VAL A 234 8.50 -1.78 1.18
N TRP A 235 8.94 -2.23 -0.01
CA TRP A 235 8.51 -3.51 -0.57
C TRP A 235 8.86 -4.67 0.37
N GLY A 236 10.09 -4.71 0.88
CA GLY A 236 10.49 -5.75 1.83
C GLY A 236 9.63 -5.76 3.09
N LEU A 237 9.32 -4.58 3.66
CA LEU A 237 8.44 -4.45 4.82
C LEU A 237 7.00 -4.91 4.56
N LEU A 238 6.52 -4.80 3.32
CA LEU A 238 5.15 -5.15 2.94
C LEU A 238 4.99 -6.58 2.47
N PHE A 239 6.03 -7.21 1.93
CA PHE A 239 5.91 -8.48 1.22
C PHE A 239 6.87 -9.58 1.68
N ALA A 240 7.91 -9.29 2.50
CA ALA A 240 8.87 -10.31 2.91
C ALA A 240 8.24 -11.47 3.70
N ASP A 241 7.23 -11.17 4.51
CA ASP A 241 6.46 -12.14 5.30
C ASP A 241 5.84 -13.25 4.44
N ARG A 242 5.37 -12.93 3.25
CA ARG A 242 4.74 -13.89 2.32
C ARG A 242 5.69 -15.00 1.89
N PHE A 243 6.97 -14.69 1.71
CA PHE A 243 7.97 -15.70 1.33
C PHE A 243 8.26 -16.68 2.47
N PHE A 244 8.14 -16.26 3.72
CA PHE A 244 8.24 -17.17 4.87
C PHE A 244 6.98 -18.01 5.04
N LEU A 245 5.79 -17.40 4.84
CA LEU A 245 4.49 -18.08 4.93
C LEU A 245 4.23 -19.02 3.76
N LEU A 246 4.97 -18.93 2.66
CA LEU A 246 4.83 -19.81 1.50
C LEU A 246 5.07 -21.28 1.83
N ARG A 247 5.65 -21.60 2.97
CA ARG A 247 5.77 -22.99 3.46
C ARG A 247 4.40 -23.66 3.67
N THR A 248 3.40 -22.88 4.04
CA THR A 248 2.00 -23.26 4.20
C THR A 248 1.14 -22.34 3.32
N PRO A 249 0.96 -22.67 2.01
CA PRO A 249 0.28 -21.76 1.09
C PRO A 249 -1.16 -21.43 1.49
N ASP A 250 -1.87 -22.35 2.14
CA ASP A 250 -3.23 -22.12 2.65
C ASP A 250 -3.23 -21.03 3.75
N ASP A 251 -2.32 -21.12 4.71
CA ASP A 251 -2.14 -20.07 5.73
C ASP A 251 -1.79 -18.72 5.09
N LEU A 252 -0.96 -18.73 4.05
CA LEU A 252 -0.63 -17.52 3.30
C LEU A 252 -1.86 -16.96 2.60
N GLY A 253 -2.71 -17.81 2.00
CA GLY A 253 -3.96 -17.42 1.35
C GLY A 253 -4.91 -16.74 2.34
N ILE A 254 -5.13 -17.35 3.51
CA ILE A 254 -5.97 -16.80 4.59
C ILE A 254 -5.42 -15.46 5.07
N TYR A 255 -4.12 -15.38 5.35
CA TYR A 255 -3.45 -14.17 5.80
C TYR A 255 -3.54 -13.05 4.77
N ASP A 256 -3.18 -13.32 3.51
CA ASP A 256 -3.15 -12.32 2.45
C ASP A 256 -4.56 -11.83 2.09
N ASN A 257 -5.58 -12.70 2.17
CA ASN A 257 -6.96 -12.29 1.96
C ASN A 257 -7.39 -11.22 2.98
N ALA A 258 -7.12 -11.43 4.28
CA ALA A 258 -7.38 -10.40 5.30
C ALA A 258 -6.57 -9.11 5.06
N MET A 259 -5.33 -9.24 4.56
CA MET A 259 -4.46 -8.10 4.19
C MET A 259 -5.02 -7.28 3.02
N LYS A 260 -5.73 -7.88 2.07
CA LYS A 260 -6.38 -7.18 0.94
C LYS A 260 -7.47 -6.22 1.41
N PHE A 261 -8.26 -6.61 2.40
CA PHE A 261 -9.25 -5.70 3.00
C PHE A 261 -8.60 -4.51 3.72
N ALA A 262 -7.40 -4.71 4.26
CA ALA A 262 -6.63 -3.66 4.91
C ALA A 262 -6.14 -2.57 3.95
N ILE A 263 -6.08 -2.82 2.63
CA ILE A 263 -5.72 -1.80 1.62
C ILE A 263 -6.69 -0.62 1.65
N GLY A 264 -7.99 -0.87 1.85
CA GLY A 264 -8.98 0.20 1.99
C GLY A 264 -8.67 1.15 3.13
N ILE A 265 -8.34 0.60 4.31
CA ILE A 265 -7.92 1.39 5.48
C ILE A 265 -6.65 2.18 5.19
N GLN A 266 -5.65 1.53 4.58
CA GLN A 266 -4.39 2.17 4.19
C GLN A 266 -4.61 3.40 3.32
N LEU A 267 -5.49 3.30 2.31
CA LEU A 267 -5.81 4.41 1.40
C LEU A 267 -6.47 5.57 2.14
N ILE A 268 -7.38 5.30 3.05
CA ILE A 268 -8.06 6.35 3.83
C ILE A 268 -7.06 7.05 4.77
N ILE A 269 -6.27 6.29 5.53
CA ILE A 269 -5.26 6.83 6.45
C ILE A 269 -4.18 7.62 5.67
N GLN A 270 -3.79 7.14 4.47
CA GLN A 270 -2.86 7.88 3.61
C GLN A 270 -3.49 9.20 3.13
N GLY A 271 -4.77 9.18 2.75
CA GLY A 271 -5.51 10.38 2.37
C GLY A 271 -5.56 11.41 3.48
N LEU A 272 -5.92 11.01 4.70
CA LEU A 272 -5.90 11.86 5.90
C LEU A 272 -4.50 12.42 6.18
N SER A 273 -3.47 11.55 6.14
CA SER A 273 -2.09 11.98 6.34
C SER A 273 -1.65 13.04 5.32
N ASN A 274 -2.02 12.87 4.05
CA ASN A 274 -1.70 13.82 2.99
C ASN A 274 -2.44 15.17 3.16
N ALA A 275 -3.64 15.15 3.74
CA ALA A 275 -4.42 16.35 4.00
C ALA A 275 -3.85 17.19 5.16
N ILE A 276 -3.40 16.54 6.24
CA ILE A 276 -2.91 17.25 7.43
C ILE A 276 -1.44 17.66 7.34
N GLN A 277 -0.63 16.97 6.56
CA GLN A 277 0.83 17.18 6.47
C GLN A 277 1.20 18.64 6.09
N PRO A 278 0.58 19.30 5.09
CA PRO A 278 0.89 20.70 4.78
C PRO A 278 0.57 21.65 5.93
N GLU A 279 -0.53 21.41 6.64
CA GLU A 279 -0.93 22.25 7.79
C GLU A 279 0.06 22.07 8.96
N ILE A 280 0.47 20.84 9.24
CA ILE A 280 1.51 20.58 10.26
C ILE A 280 2.80 21.30 9.88
N PHE A 281 3.22 21.25 8.61
CA PHE A 281 4.44 21.92 8.14
C PHE A 281 4.31 23.45 8.25
N ARG A 282 3.13 24.02 7.96
CA ARG A 282 2.85 25.43 8.15
C ARG A 282 3.00 25.83 9.62
N PHE A 283 2.33 25.11 10.53
CA PHE A 283 2.39 25.42 11.97
C PHE A 283 3.78 25.22 12.58
N LEU A 284 4.55 24.26 12.10
CA LEU A 284 5.95 24.08 12.49
C LEU A 284 6.83 25.25 12.01
N GLY A 285 6.47 25.89 10.89
CA GLY A 285 7.16 27.07 10.36
C GLY A 285 6.81 28.39 11.06
N GLU A 286 5.55 28.52 11.53
CA GLU A 286 5.05 29.74 12.19
C GLU A 286 5.45 29.83 13.66
N GLY A 287 5.72 28.72 14.30
CA GLY A 287 5.85 28.67 15.75
C GLY A 287 7.22 28.32 16.28
N SER A 288 7.71 29.13 17.17
CA SER A 288 8.89 28.89 17.97
C SER A 288 8.72 27.67 18.91
N ASN A 289 9.76 26.81 18.95
CA ASN A 289 10.07 25.93 20.09
C ASN A 289 9.10 24.81 20.45
N GLY A 290 8.53 24.05 19.50
CA GLY A 290 7.87 22.76 19.80
C GLY A 290 6.60 22.81 20.65
N LYS A 291 6.14 23.98 21.06
CA LYS A 291 4.94 24.22 21.88
C LYS A 291 3.69 24.52 21.05
N ASN A 292 3.72 24.20 19.76
CA ASN A 292 2.61 24.56 18.89
C ASN A 292 1.36 23.71 19.20
N ALA A 293 0.38 24.31 19.86
CA ALA A 293 -0.86 23.67 20.25
C ALA A 293 -1.63 23.09 19.03
N ASN A 294 -1.54 23.78 17.88
CA ASN A 294 -2.22 23.36 16.66
C ASN A 294 -1.64 22.06 16.08
N VAL A 295 -0.31 21.88 16.12
CA VAL A 295 0.33 20.63 15.71
C VAL A 295 -0.15 19.46 16.56
N LYS A 296 -0.21 19.65 17.88
CA LYS A 296 -0.71 18.62 18.81
C LYS A 296 -2.16 18.27 18.53
N THR A 297 -3.01 19.28 18.32
CA THR A 297 -4.45 19.08 18.05
C THR A 297 -4.65 18.31 16.75
N LEU A 298 -3.96 18.70 15.67
CA LEU A 298 -4.04 17.99 14.38
C LEU A 298 -3.55 16.55 14.46
N CYS A 299 -2.45 16.30 15.17
CA CYS A 299 -1.93 14.96 15.35
C CYS A 299 -2.83 14.11 16.24
N ASN A 300 -3.41 14.67 17.31
CA ASN A 300 -4.41 13.97 18.13
C ASN A 300 -5.64 13.60 17.29
N LEU A 301 -6.14 14.55 16.50
CA LEU A 301 -7.28 14.33 15.62
C LEU A 301 -6.98 13.21 14.61
N PHE A 302 -5.83 13.24 13.94
CA PHE A 302 -5.42 12.22 13.00
C PHE A 302 -5.36 10.80 13.62
N ILE A 303 -4.84 10.68 14.84
CA ILE A 303 -4.84 9.40 15.56
C ILE A 303 -6.28 8.97 15.88
N ALA A 304 -7.13 9.90 16.36
CA ALA A 304 -8.53 9.61 16.68
C ALA A 304 -9.30 9.14 15.43
N GLU A 305 -9.16 9.85 14.32
CA GLU A 305 -9.77 9.49 13.03
C GLU A 305 -9.28 8.13 12.54
N SER A 306 -7.97 7.86 12.63
CA SER A 306 -7.39 6.57 12.24
C SER A 306 -7.96 5.41 13.06
N ILE A 307 -8.06 5.56 14.38
CA ILE A 307 -8.66 4.56 15.27
C ILE A 307 -10.15 4.39 14.94
N GLY A 308 -10.90 5.48 14.76
CA GLY A 308 -12.32 5.45 14.42
C GLY A 308 -12.58 4.69 13.11
N ILE A 309 -11.81 4.96 12.06
CA ILE A 309 -11.90 4.27 10.76
C ILE A 309 -11.65 2.77 10.93
N ILE A 310 -10.60 2.39 11.68
CA ILE A 310 -10.28 0.99 11.94
C ILE A 310 -11.45 0.29 12.62
N ILE A 311 -11.98 0.87 13.71
CA ILE A 311 -13.09 0.30 14.46
C ILE A 311 -14.33 0.13 13.57
N LEU A 312 -14.67 1.13 12.78
CA LEU A 312 -15.84 1.11 11.90
C LEU A 312 -15.70 0.10 10.75
N ALA A 313 -14.48 -0.21 10.31
CA ALA A 313 -14.23 -1.10 9.20
C ALA A 313 -14.21 -2.59 9.57
N ILE A 314 -13.99 -2.95 10.86
CA ILE A 314 -13.81 -4.35 11.28
C ILE A 314 -15.04 -5.20 10.95
N LEU A 315 -16.21 -4.87 11.51
CA LEU A 315 -17.41 -5.69 11.31
C LEU A 315 -17.86 -5.76 9.85
N PRO A 316 -17.91 -4.66 9.07
CA PRO A 316 -18.24 -4.75 7.65
C PRO A 316 -17.31 -5.66 6.86
N ALA A 317 -15.98 -5.62 7.14
CA ALA A 317 -15.03 -6.49 6.47
C ALA A 317 -15.20 -7.96 6.86
N MET A 318 -15.41 -8.25 8.15
CA MET A 318 -15.68 -9.60 8.63
C MET A 318 -16.97 -10.17 8.01
N LEU A 319 -18.05 -9.39 8.02
CA LEU A 319 -19.34 -9.77 7.42
C LEU A 319 -19.19 -10.02 5.91
N PHE A 320 -18.48 -9.14 5.20
CA PHE A 320 -18.23 -9.32 3.77
C PHE A 320 -17.52 -10.65 3.49
N ILE A 321 -16.44 -10.96 4.23
CA ILE A 321 -15.69 -12.20 4.06
C ILE A 321 -16.61 -13.40 4.34
N THR A 322 -17.35 -13.39 5.44
CA THR A 322 -18.20 -14.51 5.84
C THR A 322 -19.38 -14.75 4.88
N LEU A 323 -19.88 -13.69 4.23
CA LEU A 323 -21.04 -13.78 3.32
C LEU A 323 -20.65 -14.14 1.87
N PHE A 324 -19.44 -13.78 1.44
CA PHE A 324 -19.07 -13.86 0.02
C PHE A 324 -17.97 -14.86 -0.30
N TYR A 325 -17.33 -15.47 0.70
CA TYR A 325 -16.32 -16.51 0.49
C TYR A 325 -16.86 -17.87 0.94
N GLU A 326 -16.48 -18.93 0.20
CA GLU A 326 -17.00 -20.29 0.39
C GLU A 326 -15.95 -21.24 0.97
N THR A 327 -14.64 -21.03 0.63
CA THR A 327 -13.56 -21.92 1.07
C THR A 327 -13.02 -21.59 2.46
N GLN A 328 -11.89 -22.17 2.83
CA GLN A 328 -11.18 -21.83 4.08
C GLN A 328 -10.77 -20.34 4.17
N LEU A 329 -10.88 -19.58 3.06
CA LEU A 329 -10.67 -18.14 3.09
C LEU A 329 -11.65 -17.40 4.02
N THR A 330 -12.80 -17.99 4.34
CA THR A 330 -13.70 -17.47 5.38
C THR A 330 -13.01 -17.30 6.73
N MET A 331 -11.99 -18.12 7.05
CA MET A 331 -11.18 -17.99 8.27
C MET A 331 -10.43 -16.66 8.35
N SER A 332 -10.19 -16.00 7.19
CA SER A 332 -9.55 -14.68 7.17
C SER A 332 -10.38 -13.60 7.89
N ALA A 333 -11.70 -13.79 8.05
CA ALA A 333 -12.55 -12.92 8.86
C ALA A 333 -12.04 -12.84 10.31
N GLY A 334 -11.58 -13.96 10.86
CA GLY A 334 -10.99 -14.02 12.20
C GLY A 334 -9.71 -13.20 12.37
N LEU A 335 -8.99 -12.89 11.29
CA LEU A 335 -7.74 -12.12 11.32
C LEU A 335 -7.96 -10.61 11.09
N VAL A 336 -9.16 -10.20 10.67
CA VAL A 336 -9.45 -8.81 10.29
C VAL A 336 -9.09 -7.84 11.40
N THR A 337 -9.51 -8.11 12.63
CA THR A 337 -9.27 -7.20 13.77
C THR A 337 -7.79 -6.98 14.02
N ILE A 338 -7.01 -8.04 14.16
CA ILE A 338 -5.57 -7.92 14.45
C ILE A 338 -4.80 -7.30 13.28
N ILE A 339 -5.18 -7.61 12.04
CA ILE A 339 -4.55 -7.01 10.84
C ILE A 339 -4.90 -5.54 10.71
N PHE A 340 -6.13 -5.11 11.00
CA PHE A 340 -6.52 -3.71 10.91
C PHE A 340 -5.86 -2.85 11.98
N VAL A 341 -5.75 -3.38 13.19
CA VAL A 341 -5.13 -2.68 14.33
C VAL A 341 -3.67 -2.31 14.09
N ARG A 342 -2.95 -3.03 13.21
CA ARG A 342 -1.57 -2.65 12.82
C ARG A 342 -1.46 -1.23 12.27
N PHE A 343 -2.54 -0.70 11.65
CA PHE A 343 -2.53 0.65 11.10
C PHE A 343 -2.50 1.73 12.18
N ILE A 344 -2.79 1.39 13.44
CA ILE A 344 -2.58 2.30 14.58
C ILE A 344 -1.09 2.62 14.73
N LEU A 345 -0.21 1.59 14.66
CA LEU A 345 1.24 1.79 14.70
C LEU A 345 1.73 2.60 13.49
N ILE A 346 1.17 2.34 12.30
CA ILE A 346 1.48 3.11 11.09
C ILE A 346 1.06 4.58 11.25
N SER A 347 -0.08 4.86 11.86
CA SER A 347 -0.54 6.23 12.14
C SER A 347 0.36 6.94 13.14
N GLN A 348 0.79 6.25 14.21
CA GLN A 348 1.76 6.80 15.16
C GLN A 348 3.11 7.10 14.49
N TYR A 349 3.61 6.16 13.68
CA TYR A 349 4.82 6.38 12.87
C TYR A 349 4.70 7.64 12.01
N LYS A 350 3.56 7.86 11.32
CA LYS A 350 3.33 9.05 10.51
C LYS A 350 3.41 10.33 11.34
N VAL A 351 2.77 10.36 12.51
CA VAL A 351 2.81 11.52 13.43
C VAL A 351 4.24 11.88 13.80
N PHE A 352 5.05 10.92 14.22
CA PHE A 352 6.42 11.19 14.66
C PHE A 352 7.40 11.42 13.50
N SER A 353 7.09 10.93 12.31
CA SER A 353 7.92 11.11 11.12
C SER A 353 7.76 12.47 10.44
N MET A 354 6.59 13.12 10.53
CA MET A 354 6.33 14.41 9.90
C MET A 354 7.29 15.54 10.36
N PRO A 355 7.57 15.73 11.67
CA PRO A 355 8.54 16.74 12.09
C PRO A 355 9.99 16.44 11.64
N VAL A 356 10.38 15.17 11.54
CA VAL A 356 11.68 14.74 11.02
C VAL A 356 11.78 15.09 9.52
N MET A 357 10.68 14.90 8.79
CA MET A 357 10.59 15.27 7.37
C MET A 357 10.65 16.79 7.20
N TYR A 358 9.93 17.55 8.02
CA TYR A 358 10.00 19.01 8.05
C TYR A 358 11.43 19.52 8.28
N ALA A 359 12.16 18.91 9.20
CA ALA A 359 13.57 19.23 9.49
C ALA A 359 14.54 18.77 8.37
N LYS A 360 14.04 18.21 7.26
CA LYS A 360 14.82 17.71 6.10
C LYS A 360 15.86 16.62 6.46
N LYS A 361 15.66 15.91 7.56
CA LYS A 361 16.57 14.83 8.00
C LYS A 361 16.19 13.48 7.37
N THR A 362 16.09 13.44 6.04
CA THR A 362 15.60 12.27 5.28
C THR A 362 16.46 11.01 5.43
N LYS A 363 17.77 11.14 5.71
CA LYS A 363 18.65 9.99 5.99
C LYS A 363 18.18 9.14 7.17
N VAL A 364 17.50 9.74 8.14
CA VAL A 364 16.93 9.04 9.30
C VAL A 364 15.91 7.98 8.85
N PHE A 365 15.07 8.31 7.88
CA PHE A 365 14.10 7.35 7.33
C PHE A 365 14.79 6.13 6.74
N PHE A 366 15.85 6.34 5.97
CA PHE A 366 16.58 5.23 5.37
C PHE A 366 17.16 4.29 6.43
N TYR A 367 17.88 4.83 7.43
CA TYR A 367 18.53 4.00 8.45
C TYR A 367 17.51 3.28 9.35
N ILE A 368 16.47 3.98 9.83
CA ILE A 368 15.46 3.35 10.68
C ILE A 368 14.71 2.28 9.89
N ASN A 369 14.20 2.59 8.71
CA ASN A 369 13.41 1.64 7.93
C ASN A 369 14.24 0.42 7.48
N SER A 370 15.53 0.61 7.16
CA SER A 370 16.44 -0.52 6.88
C SER A 370 16.63 -1.41 8.10
N GLY A 371 16.86 -0.82 9.29
CA GLY A 371 16.98 -1.58 10.53
C GLY A 371 15.70 -2.33 10.90
N VAL A 372 14.54 -1.68 10.71
CA VAL A 372 13.23 -2.30 10.93
C VAL A 372 12.97 -3.44 9.95
N LEU A 373 13.38 -3.30 8.68
CA LEU A 373 13.28 -4.36 7.68
C LEU A 373 14.13 -5.57 8.08
N VAL A 374 15.39 -5.37 8.47
CA VAL A 374 16.26 -6.47 8.91
C VAL A 374 15.68 -7.17 10.14
N LEU A 375 15.17 -6.40 11.09
CA LEU A 375 14.51 -6.95 12.28
C LEU A 375 13.24 -7.75 11.90
N ASN A 376 12.40 -7.20 11.01
CA ASN A 376 11.18 -7.87 10.55
C ASN A 376 11.51 -9.20 9.86
N ILE A 377 12.49 -9.22 8.96
CA ILE A 377 12.95 -10.44 8.29
C ILE A 377 13.47 -11.45 9.31
N GLY A 378 14.31 -11.04 10.25
CA GLY A 378 14.84 -11.91 11.29
C GLY A 378 13.75 -12.50 12.18
N LEU A 379 12.77 -11.70 12.59
CA LEU A 379 11.63 -12.17 13.39
C LEU A 379 10.73 -13.12 12.58
N ASN A 380 10.46 -12.84 11.31
CA ASN A 380 9.70 -13.76 10.44
C ASN A 380 10.43 -15.10 10.30
N TRP A 381 11.74 -15.07 10.08
CA TRP A 381 12.54 -16.29 9.98
C TRP A 381 12.47 -17.16 11.24
N MET A 382 12.40 -16.55 12.44
CA MET A 382 12.32 -17.24 13.73
C MET A 382 10.88 -17.67 14.09
N LEU A 383 9.89 -16.79 13.88
CA LEU A 383 8.54 -16.97 14.42
C LEU A 383 7.60 -17.69 13.46
N VAL A 384 7.71 -17.47 12.15
CA VAL A 384 6.81 -18.10 11.18
C VAL A 384 6.89 -19.63 11.17
N PRO A 385 8.08 -20.28 11.26
CA PRO A 385 8.15 -21.73 11.32
C PRO A 385 7.43 -22.36 12.50
N VAL A 386 7.25 -21.61 13.60
CA VAL A 386 6.66 -22.10 14.85
C VAL A 386 5.17 -21.72 14.96
N PHE A 387 4.82 -20.50 14.53
CA PHE A 387 3.51 -19.92 14.78
C PHE A 387 2.72 -19.60 13.48
N GLY A 388 3.20 -20.00 12.29
CA GLY A 388 2.54 -19.71 11.02
C GLY A 388 2.29 -18.20 10.82
N TYR A 389 1.10 -17.83 10.35
CA TYR A 389 0.75 -16.43 10.12
C TYR A 389 0.71 -15.59 11.41
N TYR A 390 0.47 -16.18 12.58
CA TYR A 390 0.60 -15.47 13.86
C TYR A 390 2.03 -15.05 14.15
N GLY A 391 3.00 -15.87 13.73
CA GLY A 391 4.42 -15.50 13.78
C GLY A 391 4.73 -14.27 12.95
N SER A 392 4.14 -14.18 11.75
CA SER A 392 4.29 -13.01 10.88
C SER A 392 3.61 -11.76 11.48
N ILE A 393 2.42 -11.92 12.05
CA ILE A 393 1.72 -10.83 12.76
C ILE A 393 2.57 -10.33 13.93
N ALA A 394 3.13 -11.23 14.75
CA ALA A 394 3.98 -10.86 15.88
C ALA A 394 5.28 -10.16 15.41
N ALA A 395 5.90 -10.64 14.32
CA ALA A 395 7.08 -10.02 13.72
C ALA A 395 6.77 -8.58 13.26
N PHE A 396 5.64 -8.39 12.59
CA PHE A 396 5.18 -7.08 12.17
C PHE A 396 4.97 -6.13 13.34
N PHE A 397 4.18 -6.52 14.34
CA PHE A 397 3.90 -5.67 15.51
C PHE A 397 5.18 -5.29 16.26
N SER A 398 6.09 -6.24 16.47
CA SER A 398 7.36 -5.99 17.13
C SER A 398 8.24 -5.01 16.35
N ALA A 399 8.38 -5.20 15.04
CA ALA A 399 9.19 -4.35 14.18
C ALA A 399 8.62 -2.92 14.10
N TYR A 400 7.30 -2.78 13.90
CA TYR A 400 6.66 -1.46 13.82
C TYR A 400 6.57 -0.75 15.18
N PHE A 401 6.42 -1.48 16.27
CA PHE A 401 6.53 -0.89 17.61
C PHE A 401 7.90 -0.25 17.82
N ILE A 402 8.98 -0.97 17.48
CA ILE A 402 10.34 -0.45 17.55
C ILE A 402 10.50 0.75 16.61
N GLN A 403 9.95 0.72 15.41
CA GLN A 403 9.93 1.85 14.48
C GLN A 403 9.30 3.10 15.11
N VAL A 404 8.12 2.97 15.71
CA VAL A 404 7.41 4.07 16.38
C VAL A 404 8.27 4.66 17.51
N VAL A 405 8.86 3.81 18.36
CA VAL A 405 9.71 4.26 19.48
C VAL A 405 10.97 4.99 18.95
N LEU A 406 11.64 4.44 17.94
CA LEU A 406 12.82 5.08 17.35
C LEU A 406 12.49 6.42 16.71
N PHE A 407 11.39 6.52 15.96
CA PHE A 407 10.96 7.79 15.38
C PHE A 407 10.58 8.82 16.46
N PHE A 408 9.90 8.41 17.52
CA PHE A 408 9.61 9.27 18.66
C PHE A 408 10.88 9.82 19.30
N ILE A 409 11.85 8.96 19.63
CA ILE A 409 13.11 9.36 20.29
C ILE A 409 13.89 10.33 19.38
N ILE A 410 14.02 10.00 18.10
CA ILE A 410 14.81 10.79 17.16
C ILE A 410 14.10 12.12 16.85
N GLN A 411 12.78 12.10 16.70
CA GLN A 411 12.00 13.32 16.52
C GLN A 411 12.19 14.27 17.71
N GLN A 412 12.15 13.77 18.94
CA GLN A 412 12.36 14.60 20.14
C GLN A 412 13.77 15.22 20.21
N ARG A 413 14.77 14.55 19.60
CA ARG A 413 16.14 15.11 19.52
C ARG A 413 16.31 16.15 18.41
N ILE A 414 15.58 16.00 17.28
CA ILE A 414 15.69 16.87 16.11
C ILE A 414 14.83 18.12 16.27
N LEU A 415 13.57 17.93 16.63
CA LEU A 415 12.57 18.99 16.79
C LEU A 415 11.65 18.60 17.95
N PRO A 416 12.00 18.98 19.20
CA PRO A 416 11.22 18.59 20.37
C PRO A 416 9.82 19.21 20.34
N ILE A 417 8.80 18.36 20.45
CA ILE A 417 7.41 18.74 20.54
C ILE A 417 6.86 18.20 21.86
N ASP A 418 6.19 19.05 22.63
CA ASP A 418 5.54 18.65 23.87
C ASP A 418 4.21 17.93 23.56
N TRP A 419 4.30 16.64 23.21
CA TRP A 419 3.16 15.81 22.84
C TRP A 419 2.22 15.54 24.00
N ASN A 420 0.92 15.39 23.71
CA ASN A 420 0.03 14.71 24.65
C ASN A 420 0.28 13.20 24.59
N ILE A 421 1.29 12.73 25.35
CA ILE A 421 1.77 11.33 25.32
C ILE A 421 0.63 10.33 25.59
N LYS A 422 -0.37 10.69 26.41
CA LYS A 422 -1.53 9.85 26.66
C LYS A 422 -2.31 9.57 25.37
N LYS A 423 -2.49 10.61 24.52
CA LYS A 423 -3.25 10.51 23.27
C LYS A 423 -2.44 9.95 22.11
N VAL A 424 -1.20 10.38 21.92
CA VAL A 424 -0.41 9.96 20.74
C VAL A 424 0.38 8.67 20.93
N MET A 425 0.62 8.24 22.19
CA MET A 425 1.46 7.06 22.47
C MET A 425 0.71 6.01 23.30
N TYR A 426 0.34 6.30 24.55
CA TYR A 426 -0.14 5.28 25.48
C TYR A 426 -1.49 4.68 25.08
N PHE A 427 -2.46 5.49 24.73
CA PHE A 427 -3.78 4.99 24.36
C PHE A 427 -3.77 4.18 23.06
N PRO A 428 -3.16 4.66 21.95
CA PRO A 428 -3.04 3.84 20.74
C PRO A 428 -2.31 2.50 20.98
N LEU A 429 -1.21 2.50 21.76
CA LEU A 429 -0.54 1.26 22.16
C LEU A 429 -1.43 0.38 23.02
N GLY A 430 -2.19 0.97 23.95
CA GLY A 430 -3.17 0.25 24.76
C GLY A 430 -4.20 -0.48 23.89
N ILE A 431 -4.70 0.14 22.82
CA ILE A 431 -5.61 -0.50 21.86
C ILE A 431 -4.91 -1.68 21.16
N VAL A 432 -3.66 -1.49 20.71
CA VAL A 432 -2.87 -2.57 20.10
C VAL A 432 -2.72 -3.75 21.08
N PHE A 433 -2.36 -3.49 22.32
CA PHE A 433 -2.24 -4.52 23.35
C PHE A 433 -3.58 -5.22 23.62
N THR A 434 -4.68 -4.47 23.69
CA THR A 434 -6.02 -5.05 23.86
C THR A 434 -6.35 -6.00 22.71
N ALA A 435 -6.08 -5.62 21.47
CA ALA A 435 -6.29 -6.50 20.32
C ALA A 435 -5.44 -7.77 20.41
N VAL A 436 -4.17 -7.65 20.76
CA VAL A 436 -3.28 -8.81 20.93
C VAL A 436 -3.78 -9.73 22.04
N ILE A 437 -4.18 -9.18 23.19
CA ILE A 437 -4.74 -9.98 24.30
C ILE A 437 -6.02 -10.70 23.87
N LEU A 438 -6.94 -10.01 23.21
CA LEU A 438 -8.19 -10.62 22.73
C LEU A 438 -7.93 -11.69 21.67
N GLU A 439 -6.90 -11.54 20.84
CA GLU A 439 -6.48 -12.57 19.88
C GLU A 439 -5.95 -13.80 20.60
N PHE A 440 -5.14 -13.64 21.66
CA PHE A 440 -4.71 -14.75 22.51
C PHE A 440 -5.90 -15.43 23.20
N VAL A 441 -6.83 -14.67 23.76
CA VAL A 441 -8.06 -15.21 24.39
C VAL A 441 -8.87 -16.00 23.37
N LYS A 442 -9.02 -15.48 22.14
CA LYS A 442 -9.73 -16.18 21.07
C LYS A 442 -9.09 -17.53 20.76
N ILE A 443 -7.77 -17.58 20.59
CA ILE A 443 -7.04 -18.82 20.29
C ILE A 443 -7.13 -19.81 21.45
N PHE A 444 -6.88 -19.36 22.68
CA PHE A 444 -6.77 -20.24 23.85
C PHE A 444 -8.13 -20.79 24.31
N LEU A 445 -9.20 -19.99 24.21
CA LEU A 445 -10.54 -20.37 24.62
C LEU A 445 -11.43 -20.85 23.45
N ASN A 446 -10.90 -20.90 22.21
CA ASN A 446 -11.67 -21.15 20.99
C ASN A 446 -12.91 -20.23 20.89
N ALA A 447 -12.76 -18.96 21.31
CA ALA A 447 -13.85 -18.02 21.34
C ALA A 447 -14.24 -17.57 19.94
N ASP A 448 -15.52 -17.22 19.76
CA ASP A 448 -16.04 -16.73 18.50
C ASP A 448 -15.37 -15.43 18.07
N SER A 449 -15.01 -15.34 16.77
CA SER A 449 -14.28 -14.21 16.22
C SER A 449 -15.11 -12.92 16.16
N PHE A 450 -16.44 -13.02 15.92
CA PHE A 450 -17.33 -11.86 15.95
C PHE A 450 -17.50 -11.32 17.36
N LEU A 451 -17.64 -12.22 18.34
CA LEU A 451 -17.76 -11.84 19.75
C LEU A 451 -16.48 -11.10 20.22
N THR A 452 -15.31 -11.67 19.99
CA THR A 452 -14.04 -11.06 20.41
C THR A 452 -13.80 -9.72 19.72
N SER A 453 -14.14 -9.60 18.42
CA SER A 453 -14.06 -8.35 17.68
C SER A 453 -15.05 -7.30 18.17
N SER A 454 -16.26 -7.70 18.54
CA SER A 454 -17.28 -6.80 19.12
C SER A 454 -16.83 -6.28 20.49
N VAL A 455 -16.26 -7.12 21.34
CA VAL A 455 -15.67 -6.70 22.60
C VAL A 455 -14.53 -5.71 22.38
N PHE A 456 -13.66 -5.98 21.41
CA PHE A 456 -12.60 -5.04 21.02
C PHE A 456 -13.16 -3.66 20.59
N ILE A 457 -14.18 -3.66 19.73
CA ILE A 457 -14.81 -2.44 19.24
C ILE A 457 -15.42 -1.62 20.39
N VAL A 458 -16.09 -2.26 21.32
CA VAL A 458 -16.68 -1.59 22.47
C VAL A 458 -15.60 -0.98 23.38
N LEU A 459 -14.54 -1.72 23.67
CA LEU A 459 -13.44 -1.24 24.51
C LEU A 459 -12.67 -0.08 23.84
N ALA A 460 -12.27 -0.28 22.62
CA ALA A 460 -11.51 0.73 21.85
C ALA A 460 -12.36 1.97 21.54
N GLY A 461 -13.63 1.77 21.15
CA GLY A 461 -14.58 2.85 20.87
C GLY A 461 -14.96 3.64 22.11
N GLY A 462 -15.23 2.96 23.23
CA GLY A 462 -15.47 3.63 24.53
C GLY A 462 -14.30 4.47 24.96
N GLY A 463 -13.08 3.92 24.90
CA GLY A 463 -11.86 4.65 25.18
C GLY A 463 -11.63 5.85 24.27
N LEU A 464 -11.91 5.69 22.96
CA LEU A 464 -11.83 6.76 21.97
C LEU A 464 -12.78 7.92 22.32
N LEU A 465 -14.05 7.62 22.60
CA LEU A 465 -15.06 8.62 22.94
C LEU A 465 -14.73 9.38 24.23
N ILE A 466 -14.16 8.69 25.21
CA ILE A 466 -13.78 9.32 26.48
C ILE A 466 -12.56 10.22 26.30
N LEU A 467 -11.49 9.69 25.70
CA LEU A 467 -10.20 10.38 25.68
C LEU A 467 -10.14 11.51 24.63
N TYR A 468 -10.80 11.35 23.47
CA TYR A 468 -10.78 12.32 22.38
C TYR A 468 -12.10 13.09 22.23
N ARG A 469 -12.89 13.17 23.30
CA ARG A 469 -14.20 13.85 23.31
C ARG A 469 -14.15 15.25 22.73
N ASN A 470 -13.12 16.02 23.03
CA ASN A 470 -13.00 17.39 22.56
C ASN A 470 -12.70 17.45 21.06
N GLU A 471 -11.72 16.67 20.59
CA GLU A 471 -11.35 16.59 19.18
C GLU A 471 -12.53 16.10 18.31
N LEU A 472 -13.29 15.13 18.81
CA LEU A 472 -14.48 14.61 18.11
C LEU A 472 -15.61 15.63 18.06
N LYS A 473 -15.83 16.43 19.13
CA LYS A 473 -16.80 17.53 19.12
C LYS A 473 -16.44 18.60 18.10
N ASP A 474 -15.17 18.95 17.99
CA ASP A 474 -14.70 19.95 17.02
C ASP A 474 -14.88 19.44 15.59
N LEU A 475 -14.62 18.14 15.35
CA LEU A 475 -14.88 17.49 14.06
C LEU A 475 -16.36 17.51 13.70
N LEU A 476 -17.25 17.19 14.64
CA LEU A 476 -18.71 17.21 14.41
C LEU A 476 -19.22 18.60 14.06
N LYS A 477 -18.72 19.65 14.70
CA LYS A 477 -19.08 21.04 14.37
C LYS A 477 -18.65 21.44 12.95
N ILE A 478 -17.52 20.87 12.47
CA ILE A 478 -17.04 21.13 11.10
C ILE A 478 -17.90 20.39 10.07
N LEU A 479 -18.31 19.15 10.38
CA LEU A 479 -19.09 18.31 9.45
C LEU A 479 -20.57 18.71 9.41
N PHE A 480 -21.09 19.18 10.53
CA PHE A 480 -22.49 19.60 10.71
C PHE A 480 -22.53 21.01 11.29
N PRO A 481 -22.21 22.05 10.48
CA PRO A 481 -22.40 23.43 10.92
C PRO A 481 -23.89 23.66 11.20
N GLU A 482 -24.17 24.18 12.39
CA GLU A 482 -25.52 24.59 12.80
C GLU A 482 -26.07 25.71 11.92
#